data_ebb665844c487a5450891c1f33dc3025
#
_entry.id   ebb665844c487a5450891c1f33dc3025
#
_cell.length_a   1.000
_cell.length_b   1.000
_cell.length_c   1.000
_cell.angle_alpha   90.00
_cell.angle_beta   90.00
_cell.angle_gamma   90.00
#
_symmetry.space_group_name_H-M   'P 1'
#
loop_
_entity.id
_entity.type
_entity.pdbx_description
1 polymer ?
#
loop_
_entity_poly.entity_id
_entity_poly.type
_entity_poly.pdbx_seq_one_letter_code
_entity_poly.pdbx_strand_id
1 'polypeptide(L)'
;MNKAKEILFSGYAKLPTGITASEVYRVIGVIVLIDVEEEIIVEADCTLATGLARKTVCELLQGKSIKNGVGDIAAEVDEIYQGSAKKAIITALRIIYD
;
A
#
# COMPACT_ATOMS: atom_id res chain seq x y z
N MET A 1 18.22 -20.51 -12.12
CA MET A 1 17.04 -20.41 -11.91
C MET A 1 16.44 -19.19 -12.27
N ASN A 2 15.45 -19.19 -12.91
CA ASN A 2 14.86 -18.08 -13.28
C ASN A 2 13.83 -17.70 -12.40
N LYS A 3 13.93 -16.58 -11.84
CA LYS A 3 12.96 -16.11 -11.04
C LYS A 3 11.93 -15.51 -11.80
N ALA A 4 10.75 -15.60 -11.33
CA ALA A 4 9.68 -14.83 -11.86
C ALA A 4 10.11 -13.39 -11.87
N LYS A 5 9.58 -12.62 -12.78
CA LYS A 5 9.90 -11.24 -12.81
C LYS A 5 9.22 -10.53 -11.69
N GLU A 6 10.01 -9.91 -10.85
CA GLU A 6 9.50 -9.14 -9.75
C GLU A 6 9.88 -7.70 -9.96
N ILE A 7 8.90 -6.83 -10.03
CA ILE A 7 9.13 -5.43 -10.31
C ILE A 7 8.57 -4.61 -9.16
N LEU A 8 9.33 -3.61 -8.74
CA LEU A 8 8.95 -2.75 -7.65
C LEU A 8 8.12 -1.59 -8.18
N PHE A 9 6.94 -1.41 -7.61
CA PHE A 9 6.08 -0.30 -7.95
C PHE A 9 5.87 0.56 -6.72
N SER A 10 5.75 1.85 -6.90
CA SER A 10 5.52 2.75 -5.78
C SER A 10 4.42 3.74 -6.13
N GLY A 11 3.69 4.15 -5.11
CA GLY A 11 2.71 5.20 -5.22
C GLY A 11 2.79 6.08 -4.00
N TYR A 12 2.55 7.35 -4.17
CA TYR A 12 2.62 8.30 -3.07
C TYR A 12 1.38 9.17 -3.06
N ALA A 13 0.92 9.51 -1.88
CA ALA A 13 -0.24 10.37 -1.72
C ALA A 13 -0.03 11.26 -0.52
N LYS A 14 -0.56 12.48 -0.61
CA LYS A 14 -0.42 13.43 0.49
C LYS A 14 -1.47 13.17 1.53
N LEU A 15 -1.09 13.39 2.79
CA LEU A 15 -2.05 13.36 3.86
C LEU A 15 -2.79 14.69 3.88
N PRO A 16 -4.04 14.69 4.36
CA PRO A 16 -4.78 15.93 4.47
C PRO A 16 -4.08 16.90 5.41
N THR A 17 -4.11 18.19 5.06
CA THR A 17 -3.48 19.19 5.89
C THR A 17 -4.30 19.39 7.16
N GLY A 18 -3.64 19.84 8.22
CA GLY A 18 -4.32 20.13 9.47
C GLY A 18 -4.54 18.96 10.37
N ILE A 19 -4.11 17.77 9.97
CA ILE A 19 -4.24 16.59 10.81
C ILE A 19 -2.99 16.43 11.63
N THR A 20 -3.14 16.49 12.94
CA THR A 20 -2.01 16.41 13.84
C THR A 20 -1.23 15.12 13.68
N ALA A 21 -1.93 14.03 13.52
CA ALA A 21 -1.27 12.73 13.42
C ALA A 21 -0.42 12.60 12.17
N SER A 22 -0.55 13.53 11.23
CA SER A 22 0.23 13.47 10.02
C SER A 22 1.58 14.14 10.15
N GLU A 23 1.89 14.60 11.35
CA GLU A 23 3.08 15.38 11.51
C GLU A 23 4.38 14.69 11.21
N VAL A 24 4.42 13.38 11.39
CA VAL A 24 5.64 12.64 11.12
C VAL A 24 5.87 12.51 9.61
N TYR A 25 4.81 12.19 8.87
CA TYR A 25 4.92 12.06 7.44
C TYR A 25 3.81 12.83 6.77
N ARG A 26 4.18 13.75 5.88
CA ARG A 26 3.18 14.49 5.11
C ARG A 26 2.74 13.76 3.87
N VAL A 27 3.56 12.84 3.42
CA VAL A 27 3.29 12.05 2.23
C VAL A 27 3.39 10.59 2.63
N ILE A 28 2.41 9.81 2.25
CA ILE A 28 2.43 8.38 2.49
C ILE A 28 2.88 7.71 1.22
N GLY A 29 3.93 6.91 1.33
CA GLY A 29 4.40 6.11 0.22
C GLY A 29 4.05 4.65 0.46
N VAL A 30 3.60 3.99 -0.58
CA VAL A 30 3.36 2.55 -0.53
C VAL A 30 4.17 1.96 -1.66
N ILE A 31 4.99 0.95 -1.34
CA ILE A 31 5.75 0.27 -2.37
C ILE A 31 5.44 -1.21 -2.30
N VAL A 32 5.34 -1.82 -3.46
CA VAL A 32 5.04 -3.24 -3.55
C VAL A 32 5.97 -3.88 -4.56
N LEU A 33 6.39 -5.09 -4.24
CA LEU A 33 7.16 -5.90 -5.15
C LEU A 33 6.17 -6.88 -5.76
N ILE A 34 5.99 -6.81 -7.06
CA ILE A 34 4.97 -7.60 -7.73
C ILE A 34 5.59 -8.63 -8.65
N ASP A 35 5.12 -9.88 -8.51
CA ASP A 35 5.43 -10.90 -9.49
C ASP A 35 4.50 -10.64 -10.66
N VAL A 36 5.06 -10.11 -11.75
CA VAL A 36 4.22 -9.66 -12.85
C VAL A 36 3.62 -10.80 -13.65
N GLU A 37 4.17 -11.99 -13.52
CA GLU A 37 3.58 -13.13 -14.23
C GLU A 37 2.36 -13.64 -13.50
N GLU A 38 2.44 -13.75 -12.17
CA GLU A 38 1.32 -14.20 -11.38
C GLU A 38 0.39 -13.07 -10.98
N GLU A 39 0.85 -11.84 -11.13
CA GLU A 39 0.11 -10.66 -10.73
C GLU A 39 -0.24 -10.68 -9.25
N ILE A 40 0.77 -10.99 -8.45
CA ILE A 40 0.61 -11.09 -7.00
C ILE A 40 1.63 -10.20 -6.32
N ILE A 41 1.21 -9.54 -5.25
CA ILE A 41 2.11 -8.74 -4.44
C ILE A 41 2.94 -9.68 -3.59
N VAL A 42 4.25 -9.69 -3.83
CA VAL A 42 5.16 -10.56 -3.10
C VAL A 42 5.51 -9.97 -1.77
N GLU A 43 5.83 -8.68 -1.76
CA GLU A 43 6.17 -7.95 -0.55
C GLU A 43 5.68 -6.53 -0.65
N ALA A 44 5.50 -5.88 0.49
CA ALA A 44 5.02 -4.51 0.52
C ALA A 44 5.66 -3.77 1.69
N ASP A 45 5.76 -2.46 1.53
CA ASP A 45 6.20 -1.60 2.61
C ASP A 45 5.48 -0.26 2.46
N CYS A 46 5.46 0.52 3.51
CA CYS A 46 4.81 1.82 3.48
C CYS A 46 5.39 2.73 4.54
N THR A 47 5.21 4.04 4.35
CA THR A 47 5.73 5.00 5.30
C THR A 47 4.65 5.35 6.29
N LEU A 48 4.65 4.66 7.43
CA LEU A 48 3.74 4.94 8.52
C LEU A 48 4.59 5.08 9.80
N ALA A 49 4.11 5.92 10.71
CA ALA A 49 4.90 6.30 11.86
C ALA A 49 5.16 5.17 12.83
N THR A 50 4.23 4.25 12.99
CA THR A 50 4.40 3.17 13.96
C THR A 50 4.63 1.85 13.27
N GLY A 51 5.41 1.01 13.93
CA GLY A 51 5.69 -0.32 13.39
C GLY A 51 4.44 -1.17 13.28
N LEU A 52 3.52 -1.02 14.23
CA LEU A 52 2.29 -1.81 14.17
C LEU A 52 1.44 -1.44 12.97
N ALA A 53 1.28 -0.14 12.71
CA ALA A 53 0.51 0.29 11.56
C ALA A 53 1.15 -0.20 10.27
N ARG A 54 2.47 -0.04 10.18
CA ARG A 54 3.19 -0.48 8.98
C ARG A 54 3.06 -1.97 8.77
N LYS A 55 3.26 -2.73 9.85
CA LYS A 55 3.17 -4.18 9.76
C LYS A 55 1.78 -4.62 9.33
N THR A 56 0.74 -4.01 9.89
CA THR A 56 -0.63 -4.39 9.58
C THR A 56 -0.93 -4.16 8.11
N VAL A 57 -0.56 -3.01 7.58
CA VAL A 57 -0.81 -2.70 6.18
C VAL A 57 0.01 -3.61 5.28
N CYS A 58 1.27 -3.83 5.62
CA CYS A 58 2.13 -4.67 4.78
C CYS A 58 1.62 -6.10 4.72
N GLU A 59 1.18 -6.64 5.85
CA GLU A 59 0.66 -7.99 5.87
C GLU A 59 -0.65 -8.11 5.13
N LEU A 60 -1.45 -7.04 5.16
CA LEU A 60 -2.69 -7.04 4.43
C LEU A 60 -2.43 -7.10 2.92
N LEU A 61 -1.42 -6.40 2.46
CA LEU A 61 -1.13 -6.33 1.03
C LEU A 61 -0.42 -7.58 0.52
N GLN A 62 0.41 -8.18 1.34
CA GLN A 62 1.26 -9.28 0.90
C GLN A 62 0.43 -10.48 0.50
N GLY A 63 0.72 -11.04 -0.66
CA GLY A 63 0.02 -12.21 -1.16
C GLY A 63 -1.24 -11.92 -1.93
N LYS A 64 -1.63 -10.66 -2.05
CA LYS A 64 -2.86 -10.32 -2.75
C LYS A 64 -2.66 -10.31 -4.26
N SER A 65 -3.68 -10.76 -4.96
CA SER A 65 -3.69 -10.71 -6.41
C SER A 65 -4.15 -9.34 -6.89
N ILE A 66 -3.53 -8.85 -7.95
CA ILE A 66 -3.95 -7.60 -8.56
C ILE A 66 -4.55 -7.82 -9.93
N LYS A 67 -4.89 -9.07 -10.25
CA LYS A 67 -5.46 -9.37 -11.57
C LYS A 67 -6.69 -8.57 -11.89
N ASN A 68 -7.52 -8.35 -10.90
CA ASN A 68 -8.75 -7.61 -11.11
C ASN A 68 -8.65 -6.19 -10.58
N GLY A 69 -7.45 -5.66 -10.50
CA GLY A 69 -7.25 -4.32 -9.99
C GLY A 69 -7.05 -4.32 -8.50
N VAL A 70 -7.09 -3.14 -7.90
CA VAL A 70 -6.84 -3.00 -6.47
C VAL A 70 -8.10 -2.70 -5.67
N GLY A 71 -9.27 -2.81 -6.30
CA GLY A 71 -10.52 -2.46 -5.61
C GLY A 71 -10.79 -3.28 -4.37
N ASP A 72 -10.58 -4.60 -4.45
CA ASP A 72 -10.81 -5.45 -3.28
C ASP A 72 -9.79 -5.18 -2.19
N ILE A 73 -8.56 -4.90 -2.58
CA ILE A 73 -7.52 -4.59 -1.61
C ILE A 73 -7.84 -3.26 -0.93
N ALA A 74 -8.27 -2.27 -1.71
CA ALA A 74 -8.64 -0.98 -1.15
C ALA A 74 -9.80 -1.12 -0.18
N ALA A 75 -10.76 -1.99 -0.48
CA ALA A 75 -11.89 -2.22 0.40
C ALA A 75 -11.43 -2.83 1.72
N GLU A 76 -10.44 -3.72 1.68
CA GLU A 76 -9.91 -4.29 2.91
C GLU A 76 -9.17 -3.25 3.74
N VAL A 77 -8.41 -2.38 3.09
CA VAL A 77 -7.73 -1.30 3.80
C VAL A 77 -8.77 -0.40 4.46
N ASP A 78 -9.85 -0.10 3.74
CA ASP A 78 -10.89 0.76 4.25
C ASP A 78 -11.52 0.17 5.51
N GLU A 79 -11.64 -1.14 5.55
CA GLU A 79 -12.24 -1.82 6.68
C GLU A 79 -11.30 -1.98 7.84
N ILE A 80 -10.07 -2.37 7.58
CA ILE A 80 -9.14 -2.71 8.63
C ILE A 80 -8.41 -1.50 9.20
N TYR A 81 -8.05 -0.54 8.35
CA TYR A 81 -7.27 0.60 8.81
C TYR A 81 -8.20 1.77 9.13
N GLN A 82 -8.29 2.09 10.41
CA GLN A 82 -9.12 3.21 10.86
C GLN A 82 -8.19 4.30 11.39
N GLY A 83 -7.91 5.28 10.56
CA GLY A 83 -7.01 6.34 10.96
C GLY A 83 -6.89 7.37 9.86
N SER A 84 -6.14 8.43 10.14
CA SER A 84 -6.06 9.58 9.23
C SER A 84 -5.35 9.26 7.93
N ALA A 85 -4.52 8.23 7.91
CA ALA A 85 -3.78 7.90 6.69
C ALA A 85 -4.54 6.97 5.75
N LYS A 86 -5.74 6.54 6.12
CA LYS A 86 -6.46 5.56 5.32
C LYS A 86 -6.63 5.98 3.86
N LYS A 87 -7.12 7.18 3.65
CA LYS A 87 -7.38 7.62 2.28
C LYS A 87 -6.10 7.76 1.48
N ALA A 88 -5.03 8.19 2.12
CA ALA A 88 -3.76 8.33 1.42
C ALA A 88 -3.21 6.96 1.01
N ILE A 89 -3.36 5.96 1.86
CA ILE A 89 -2.92 4.62 1.53
C ILE A 89 -3.69 4.09 0.33
N ILE A 90 -5.00 4.27 0.33
CA ILE A 90 -5.83 3.79 -0.77
C ILE A 90 -5.50 4.52 -2.06
N THR A 91 -5.28 5.83 -1.97
CA THR A 91 -4.89 6.60 -3.14
C THR A 91 -3.57 6.12 -3.70
N ALA A 92 -2.60 5.86 -2.83
CA ALA A 92 -1.30 5.38 -3.27
C ALA A 92 -1.42 4.02 -3.96
N LEU A 93 -2.28 3.15 -3.44
CA LEU A 93 -2.51 1.86 -4.08
C LEU A 93 -3.08 2.00 -5.48
N ARG A 94 -4.02 2.93 -5.64
CA ARG A 94 -4.62 3.13 -6.96
C ARG A 94 -3.62 3.69 -7.95
N ILE A 95 -2.70 4.52 -7.47
CA ILE A 95 -1.65 5.05 -8.32
C ILE A 95 -0.72 3.93 -8.79
N ILE A 96 -0.40 3.00 -7.89
CA ILE A 96 0.45 1.88 -8.25
C ILE A 96 -0.18 1.06 -9.37
N TYR A 97 -1.48 0.82 -9.26
CA TYR A 97 -2.15 -0.02 -10.25
C TYR A 97 -2.19 0.65 -11.61
N ASP A 98 -2.37 1.94 -11.62
CA ASP A 98 -2.39 2.66 -12.88
C ASP A 98 -1.01 2.75 -13.48
#